data_28323c5c1d5c11dbe4b7bb8bce805bfe
#
_entry.id   28323c5c1d5c11dbe4b7bb8bce805bfe
#
_cell.length_a   1.000
_cell.length_b   1.000
_cell.length_c   1.000
_cell.angle_alpha   90.00
_cell.angle_beta   90.00
_cell.angle_gamma   90.00
#
_symmetry.space_group_name_H-M   'P 1'
#
loop_
_entity.id
_entity.type
_entity.pdbx_description
1 polymer ?
#
loop_
_entity_poly.entity_id
_entity_poly.type
_entity_poly.pdbx_seq_one_letter_code
_entity_poly.pdbx_strand_id
1 'polypeptide(L)'
;MSTMRFNYRSQILGYYLDITVVLPTDNMSFCDAEEQLRLNPRLNQSTVKPQYKPGMKFQTVYFMHGGGDEDSLVARYTNAERYAQDNCVMLVIPNVVHSFGAHALYGRDYSAFITDELPKVIQALFPSSPKREDNFIMGYAMGGNAALGNAFMRPENYAMCVDISGGIGYTLDTDRMVKDLSQPHHLPEYNSCFGPAETFPGSVNDIGAIAEKLVKEGVELPFFTVICGSKEFIRQRVEGDVRRLEELGIPHKYIIAEGYDHNFDMWEDWTRKTLDEILPLKRKPLYE
;
A
#
# COMPACT_ATOMS: atom_id res chain seq x y z
N MET A 1 1.33 -15.73 14.85
CA MET A 1 0.97 -14.33 14.55
C MET A 1 0.00 -13.79 15.58
N SER A 2 -0.03 -12.47 15.74
CA SER A 2 -1.01 -11.77 16.57
C SER A 2 -1.66 -10.68 15.74
N THR A 3 -2.99 -10.63 15.72
CA THR A 3 -3.76 -9.61 15.02
C THR A 3 -4.50 -8.75 16.04
N MET A 4 -4.42 -7.46 15.88
CA MET A 4 -5.10 -6.48 16.72
C MET A 4 -5.89 -5.52 15.87
N ARG A 5 -7.09 -5.17 16.31
CA ARG A 5 -7.83 -4.02 15.79
C ARG A 5 -7.66 -2.87 16.77
N PHE A 6 -6.91 -1.86 16.35
CA PHE A 6 -6.53 -0.72 17.15
C PHE A 6 -7.45 0.46 16.83
N ASN A 7 -8.36 0.78 17.75
CA ASN A 7 -9.25 1.94 17.61
C ASN A 7 -8.48 3.21 18.00
N TYR A 8 -8.19 4.04 17.03
CA TYR A 8 -7.34 5.22 17.18
C TYR A 8 -8.10 6.50 16.85
N ARG A 9 -7.94 7.53 17.70
CA ARG A 9 -8.44 8.86 17.40
C ARG A 9 -7.38 9.67 16.66
N SER A 10 -7.54 9.80 15.35
CA SER A 10 -6.64 10.60 14.53
C SER A 10 -6.75 12.09 14.89
N GLN A 11 -5.61 12.75 15.00
CA GLN A 11 -5.52 14.19 15.19
C GLN A 11 -5.82 14.93 13.89
N ILE A 12 -5.33 14.40 12.76
CA ILE A 12 -5.55 14.98 11.42
C ILE A 12 -7.01 14.81 10.99
N LEU A 13 -7.55 13.59 11.11
CA LEU A 13 -8.95 13.34 10.70
C LEU A 13 -9.97 13.85 11.72
N GLY A 14 -9.59 13.99 12.98
CA GLY A 14 -10.44 14.54 14.05
C GLY A 14 -11.51 13.58 14.59
N TYR A 15 -11.42 12.26 14.26
CA TYR A 15 -12.35 11.23 14.72
C TYR A 15 -11.67 9.88 14.93
N TYR A 16 -12.40 8.90 15.47
CA TYR A 16 -11.92 7.54 15.67
C TYR A 16 -12.04 6.72 14.40
N LEU A 17 -11.00 5.95 14.09
CA LEU A 17 -10.99 4.94 13.04
C LEU A 17 -10.28 3.69 13.56
N ASP A 18 -10.54 2.57 12.91
CA ASP A 18 -9.89 1.30 13.23
C ASP A 18 -8.68 1.09 12.31
N ILE A 19 -7.65 0.49 12.89
CA ILE A 19 -6.43 0.09 12.19
C ILE A 19 -6.17 -1.36 12.56
N THR A 20 -6.20 -2.26 11.58
CA THR A 20 -5.79 -3.65 11.79
C THR A 20 -4.28 -3.76 11.70
N VAL A 21 -3.65 -4.30 12.75
CA VAL A 21 -2.20 -4.52 12.85
C VAL A 21 -1.94 -6.01 12.99
N VAL A 22 -1.18 -6.58 12.07
CA VAL A 22 -0.73 -7.98 12.11
C VAL A 22 0.74 -8.01 12.51
N LEU A 23 1.06 -8.75 13.57
CA LEU A 23 2.42 -8.95 14.08
C LEU A 23 2.86 -10.40 13.86
N PRO A 24 4.03 -10.64 13.24
CA PRO A 24 4.59 -11.97 13.07
C PRO A 24 5.22 -12.47 14.37
N THR A 25 4.39 -12.88 15.32
CA THR A 25 4.83 -13.22 16.68
C THR A 25 5.40 -14.62 16.83
N ASP A 26 4.81 -15.61 16.17
CA ASP A 26 5.33 -16.99 16.11
C ASP A 26 4.68 -17.72 14.93
N ASN A 27 5.36 -18.67 14.35
CA ASN A 27 4.74 -19.61 13.43
C ASN A 27 4.24 -20.83 14.23
N MET A 28 3.11 -21.40 13.83
CA MET A 28 2.54 -22.61 14.41
C MET A 28 3.32 -23.86 14.00
N SER A 29 4.60 -23.91 14.30
CA SER A 29 5.45 -25.03 13.98
C SER A 29 5.35 -26.09 15.06
N PHE A 30 4.61 -27.17 14.79
CA PHE A 30 4.57 -28.36 15.63
C PHE A 30 5.74 -29.32 15.36
N CYS A 31 6.54 -29.05 14.35
CA CYS A 31 7.66 -29.88 13.88
C CYS A 31 8.97 -29.11 14.03
N ASP A 32 10.06 -29.90 13.98
CA ASP A 32 11.39 -29.32 13.90
C ASP A 32 11.51 -28.43 12.66
N ALA A 33 12.15 -27.28 12.80
CA ALA A 33 12.33 -26.32 11.71
C ALA A 33 12.97 -26.98 10.47
N GLU A 34 13.97 -27.82 10.62
CA GLU A 34 14.62 -28.53 9.52
C GLU A 34 13.68 -29.48 8.78
N GLU A 35 12.78 -30.16 9.47
CA GLU A 35 11.83 -31.06 8.83
C GLU A 35 10.75 -30.30 8.07
N GLN A 36 10.27 -29.19 8.62
CA GLN A 36 9.32 -28.31 7.93
C GLN A 36 9.91 -27.68 6.68
N LEU A 37 11.17 -27.27 6.74
CA LEU A 37 11.95 -26.76 5.62
C LEU A 37 12.02 -27.77 4.47
N ARG A 38 12.20 -29.04 4.81
CA ARG A 38 12.27 -30.13 3.84
C ARG A 38 10.92 -30.44 3.19
N LEU A 39 9.84 -30.37 3.98
CA LEU A 39 8.48 -30.74 3.54
C LEU A 39 7.76 -29.60 2.81
N ASN A 40 8.05 -28.38 3.16
CA ASN A 40 7.44 -27.19 2.54
C ASN A 40 8.43 -26.02 2.45
N PRO A 41 9.15 -25.90 1.33
CA PRO A 41 10.12 -24.82 1.13
C PRO A 41 9.56 -23.41 1.27
N ARG A 42 8.23 -23.23 1.16
CA ARG A 42 7.58 -21.92 1.40
C ARG A 42 7.52 -21.54 2.88
N LEU A 43 7.44 -22.51 3.78
CA LEU A 43 7.52 -22.27 5.23
C LEU A 43 8.92 -21.88 5.70
N ASN A 44 9.91 -22.03 4.82
CA ASN A 44 11.30 -21.68 5.07
C ASN A 44 11.55 -20.27 5.51
N GLN A 45 10.62 -19.39 5.21
CA GLN A 45 10.87 -17.98 5.35
C GLN A 45 10.50 -17.45 6.73
N SER A 46 9.73 -18.21 7.50
CA SER A 46 9.20 -17.78 8.80
C SER A 46 9.59 -18.67 10.00
N THR A 47 10.64 -19.48 9.87
CA THR A 47 11.12 -20.35 10.97
C THR A 47 11.87 -19.58 12.07
N VAL A 48 12.10 -18.29 11.87
CA VAL A 48 12.76 -17.46 12.88
C VAL A 48 11.77 -17.11 13.97
N LYS A 49 11.92 -17.71 15.15
CA LYS A 49 11.17 -17.31 16.33
C LYS A 49 11.65 -15.95 16.83
N PRO A 50 10.78 -14.93 16.95
CA PRO A 50 11.17 -13.65 17.52
C PRO A 50 11.68 -13.84 18.94
N GLN A 51 12.81 -13.20 19.25
CA GLN A 51 13.28 -13.07 20.61
C GLN A 51 12.74 -11.75 21.16
N TYR A 52 11.70 -11.83 22.01
CA TYR A 52 11.05 -10.67 22.60
C TYR A 52 11.98 -9.96 23.58
N LYS A 53 12.77 -9.02 23.07
CA LYS A 53 13.69 -8.22 23.86
C LYS A 53 13.63 -6.75 23.41
N PRO A 54 14.07 -5.81 24.26
CA PRO A 54 14.15 -4.39 23.87
C PRO A 54 14.91 -4.20 22.56
N GLY A 55 14.44 -3.28 21.72
CA GLY A 55 15.03 -3.01 20.41
C GLY A 55 14.56 -3.93 19.29
N MET A 56 13.71 -4.94 19.56
CA MET A 56 13.11 -5.75 18.49
C MET A 56 12.20 -4.89 17.61
N LYS A 57 12.42 -4.98 16.29
CA LYS A 57 11.64 -4.30 15.26
C LYS A 57 11.26 -5.27 14.14
N PHE A 58 10.28 -4.88 13.31
CA PHE A 58 9.92 -5.55 12.07
C PHE A 58 9.96 -4.58 10.89
N GLN A 59 10.21 -5.09 9.70
CA GLN A 59 9.82 -4.38 8.49
C GLN A 59 8.30 -4.25 8.47
N THR A 60 7.78 -3.18 7.87
CA THR A 60 6.35 -2.84 7.92
C THR A 60 5.80 -2.58 6.53
N VAL A 61 4.65 -3.16 6.25
CA VAL A 61 3.86 -2.90 5.05
C VAL A 61 2.57 -2.16 5.45
N TYR A 62 2.41 -0.95 4.96
CA TYR A 62 1.16 -0.20 5.04
C TYR A 62 0.28 -0.63 3.88
N PHE A 63 -0.81 -1.33 4.18
CA PHE A 63 -1.66 -1.97 3.18
C PHE A 63 -3.02 -1.26 3.08
N MET A 64 -3.26 -0.59 1.95
CA MET A 64 -4.49 0.14 1.68
C MET A 64 -5.55 -0.78 1.07
N HIS A 65 -6.74 -0.80 1.66
CA HIS A 65 -7.88 -1.60 1.18
C HIS A 65 -8.58 -0.97 -0.05
N GLY A 66 -9.44 -1.74 -0.73
CA GLY A 66 -10.21 -1.30 -1.89
C GLY A 66 -11.37 -0.36 -1.56
N GLY A 67 -12.04 0.15 -2.60
CA GLY A 67 -13.19 1.02 -2.45
C GLY A 67 -14.41 0.30 -1.87
N GLY A 68 -15.07 0.93 -0.88
CA GLY A 68 -16.20 0.32 -0.18
C GLY A 68 -15.83 -0.66 0.93
N ASP A 69 -14.53 -0.92 1.12
CA ASP A 69 -13.98 -1.82 2.12
C ASP A 69 -13.68 -1.09 3.45
N GLU A 70 -13.07 -1.82 4.37
CA GLU A 70 -12.59 -1.33 5.66
C GLU A 70 -11.33 -2.10 6.10
N ASP A 71 -10.71 -1.72 7.22
CA ASP A 71 -9.43 -2.27 7.70
C ASP A 71 -9.41 -3.81 7.87
N SER A 72 -10.54 -4.45 8.16
CA SER A 72 -10.58 -5.90 8.37
C SER A 72 -10.74 -6.70 7.07
N LEU A 73 -11.17 -6.08 5.96
CA LEU A 73 -11.54 -6.83 4.76
C LEU A 73 -10.34 -7.51 4.10
N VAL A 74 -9.18 -6.87 4.13
CA VAL A 74 -7.94 -7.48 3.63
C VAL A 74 -7.71 -8.85 4.28
N ALA A 75 -7.78 -8.92 5.61
CA ALA A 75 -7.58 -10.17 6.35
C ALA A 75 -8.72 -11.19 6.17
N ARG A 76 -9.95 -10.72 5.94
CA ARG A 76 -11.13 -11.58 5.79
C ARG A 76 -11.25 -12.22 4.41
N TYR A 77 -10.76 -11.56 3.37
CA TYR A 77 -10.89 -11.99 1.98
C TYR A 77 -9.58 -12.46 1.36
N THR A 78 -8.48 -12.31 2.09
CA THR A 78 -7.17 -12.83 1.70
C THR A 78 -6.52 -13.57 2.86
N ASN A 79 -5.45 -14.33 2.58
CA ASN A 79 -4.62 -14.93 3.62
C ASN A 79 -3.45 -14.00 4.03
N ALA A 80 -3.62 -12.69 3.95
CA ALA A 80 -2.56 -11.71 4.19
C ALA A 80 -1.91 -11.87 5.58
N GLU A 81 -2.69 -12.23 6.61
CA GLU A 81 -2.16 -12.53 7.95
C GLU A 81 -1.13 -13.66 7.94
N ARG A 82 -1.46 -14.77 7.25
CA ARG A 82 -0.54 -15.89 7.11
C ARG A 82 0.70 -15.49 6.32
N TYR A 83 0.54 -14.77 5.21
CA TYR A 83 1.67 -14.32 4.39
C TYR A 83 2.58 -13.36 5.15
N ALA A 84 2.01 -12.49 5.98
CA ALA A 84 2.79 -11.62 6.87
C ALA A 84 3.61 -12.43 7.89
N GLN A 85 3.00 -13.46 8.48
CA GLN A 85 3.68 -14.39 9.38
C GLN A 85 4.80 -15.14 8.66
N ASP A 86 4.51 -15.69 7.48
CA ASP A 86 5.45 -16.48 6.69
C ASP A 86 6.67 -15.65 6.23
N ASN A 87 6.48 -14.35 6.05
CA ASN A 87 7.53 -13.42 5.64
C ASN A 87 8.13 -12.60 6.80
N CYS A 88 7.71 -12.85 8.04
CA CYS A 88 8.17 -12.14 9.23
C CYS A 88 8.10 -10.61 9.07
N VAL A 89 6.97 -10.12 8.55
CA VAL A 89 6.70 -8.71 8.30
C VAL A 89 5.45 -8.24 9.04
N MET A 90 5.44 -7.03 9.54
CA MET A 90 4.25 -6.42 10.15
C MET A 90 3.37 -5.81 9.05
N LEU A 91 2.04 -6.07 9.11
CA LEU A 91 1.07 -5.36 8.29
C LEU A 91 0.33 -4.30 9.11
N VAL A 92 0.09 -3.16 8.50
CA VAL A 92 -0.72 -2.08 9.04
C VAL A 92 -1.79 -1.73 8.02
N ILE A 93 -3.03 -2.00 8.35
CA ILE A 93 -4.18 -1.84 7.46
C ILE A 93 -5.11 -0.79 8.09
N PRO A 94 -4.97 0.49 7.73
CA PRO A 94 -5.87 1.54 8.24
C PRO A 94 -7.22 1.50 7.52
N ASN A 95 -8.30 1.83 8.23
CA ASN A 95 -9.57 2.12 7.59
C ASN A 95 -9.50 3.51 6.93
N VAL A 96 -9.39 3.53 5.62
CA VAL A 96 -9.32 4.78 4.84
C VAL A 96 -10.64 5.12 4.13
N VAL A 97 -11.72 4.42 4.49
CA VAL A 97 -13.05 4.55 3.89
C VAL A 97 -12.98 4.65 2.36
N HIS A 98 -13.89 5.37 1.71
CA HIS A 98 -13.85 5.59 0.25
C HIS A 98 -13.18 6.94 -0.08
N SER A 99 -11.98 7.18 0.47
CA SER A 99 -11.28 8.48 0.39
C SER A 99 -10.24 8.58 -0.72
N PHE A 100 -9.96 7.50 -1.47
CA PHE A 100 -8.82 7.40 -2.40
C PHE A 100 -7.46 7.70 -1.73
N GLY A 101 -7.41 7.80 -0.40
CA GLY A 101 -6.21 8.23 0.32
C GLY A 101 -5.79 9.67 -0.01
N ALA A 102 -6.73 10.52 -0.41
CA ALA A 102 -6.45 11.83 -0.98
C ALA A 102 -6.42 12.97 0.07
N HIS A 103 -5.79 14.09 -0.29
CA HIS A 103 -6.03 15.39 0.32
C HIS A 103 -7.41 15.88 -0.13
N ALA A 104 -8.48 15.44 0.54
CA ALA A 104 -9.81 15.75 0.08
C ALA A 104 -10.08 17.25 0.11
N LEU A 105 -10.46 17.83 -1.03
CA LEU A 105 -10.76 19.24 -1.14
C LEU A 105 -12.00 19.60 -0.30
N TYR A 106 -13.00 18.73 -0.30
CA TYR A 106 -14.22 18.86 0.50
C TYR A 106 -14.39 17.62 1.40
N GLY A 107 -13.49 17.44 2.37
CA GLY A 107 -13.51 16.27 3.23
C GLY A 107 -12.39 16.23 4.25
N ARG A 108 -11.94 15.02 4.56
CA ARG A 108 -10.84 14.78 5.49
C ARG A 108 -9.55 14.51 4.74
N ASP A 109 -8.45 14.94 5.31
CA ASP A 109 -7.12 14.77 4.72
C ASP A 109 -6.56 13.37 5.03
N TYR A 110 -6.99 12.39 4.27
CA TYR A 110 -6.51 11.03 4.42
C TYR A 110 -5.06 10.85 3.93
N SER A 111 -4.61 11.66 2.97
CA SER A 111 -3.22 11.63 2.54
C SER A 111 -2.28 12.03 3.68
N ALA A 112 -2.55 13.14 4.35
CA ALA A 112 -1.76 13.54 5.52
C ALA A 112 -1.86 12.53 6.67
N PHE A 113 -3.03 11.90 6.88
CA PHE A 113 -3.14 10.81 7.85
C PHE A 113 -2.24 9.63 7.49
N ILE A 114 -2.27 9.15 6.24
CA ILE A 114 -1.49 7.99 5.78
C ILE A 114 0.01 8.28 5.82
N THR A 115 0.42 9.48 5.45
CA THR A 115 1.82 9.81 5.23
C THR A 115 2.51 10.47 6.43
N ASP A 116 1.81 11.29 7.19
CA ASP A 116 2.40 12.08 8.26
C ASP A 116 2.05 11.57 9.66
N GLU A 117 0.83 11.06 9.89
CA GLU A 117 0.38 10.63 11.23
C GLU A 117 0.55 9.13 11.45
N LEU A 118 0.03 8.30 10.54
CA LEU A 118 0.00 6.85 10.69
C LEU A 118 1.40 6.25 10.91
N PRO A 119 2.45 6.57 10.14
CA PRO A 119 3.78 6.02 10.36
C PRO A 119 4.34 6.37 11.74
N LYS A 120 4.16 7.60 12.20
CA LYS A 120 4.63 8.05 13.52
C LYS A 120 3.94 7.31 14.65
N VAL A 121 2.62 7.14 14.56
CA VAL A 121 1.82 6.40 15.56
C VAL A 121 2.24 4.93 15.61
N ILE A 122 2.39 4.31 14.45
CA ILE A 122 2.78 2.90 14.35
C ILE A 122 4.20 2.68 14.88
N GLN A 123 5.14 3.55 14.53
CA GLN A 123 6.53 3.43 15.03
C GLN A 123 6.65 3.73 16.52
N ALA A 124 5.78 4.57 17.09
CA ALA A 124 5.77 4.88 18.51
C ALA A 124 5.13 3.79 19.37
N LEU A 125 4.09 3.12 18.88
CA LEU A 125 3.28 2.19 19.66
C LEU A 125 3.57 0.71 19.36
N PHE A 126 4.12 0.41 18.19
CA PHE A 126 4.39 -0.95 17.73
C PHE A 126 5.89 -1.13 17.37
N PRO A 127 6.38 -2.38 17.30
CA PRO A 127 7.77 -2.66 16.96
C PRO A 127 8.04 -2.49 15.44
N SER A 128 7.70 -1.34 14.87
CA SER A 128 7.97 -0.96 13.50
C SER A 128 9.34 -0.32 13.38
N SER A 129 10.13 -0.69 12.35
CA SER A 129 11.40 0.00 12.07
C SER A 129 11.12 1.41 11.54
N PRO A 130 11.84 2.44 12.01
CA PRO A 130 11.70 3.80 11.49
C PRO A 130 12.49 4.03 10.19
N LYS A 131 13.28 3.06 9.73
CA LYS A 131 14.13 3.20 8.55
C LYS A 131 13.33 3.08 7.27
N ARG A 132 13.57 3.97 6.31
CA ARG A 132 12.89 3.98 5.00
C ARG A 132 12.95 2.61 4.30
N GLU A 133 14.14 1.99 4.30
CA GLU A 133 14.38 0.68 3.67
C GLU A 133 13.60 -0.49 4.30
N ASP A 134 12.98 -0.27 5.43
CA ASP A 134 12.18 -1.26 6.15
C ASP A 134 10.66 -0.99 6.07
N ASN A 135 10.25 0.07 5.35
CA ASN A 135 8.86 0.47 5.23
C ASN A 135 8.40 0.44 3.77
N PHE A 136 7.23 -0.15 3.54
CA PHE A 136 6.63 -0.34 2.22
C PHE A 136 5.17 0.09 2.25
N ILE A 137 4.66 0.56 1.12
CA ILE A 137 3.24 0.85 0.95
C ILE A 137 2.67 0.03 -0.20
N MET A 138 1.51 -0.56 -0.01
CA MET A 138 0.81 -1.31 -1.05
C MET A 138 -0.70 -1.20 -0.90
N GLY A 139 -1.41 -1.64 -1.92
CA GLY A 139 -2.86 -1.78 -1.85
C GLY A 139 -3.44 -2.39 -3.12
N TYR A 140 -4.74 -2.67 -3.09
CA TYR A 140 -5.48 -3.14 -4.26
C TYR A 140 -6.65 -2.20 -4.59
N ALA A 141 -7.04 -2.17 -5.87
CA ALA A 141 -8.11 -1.31 -6.39
C ALA A 141 -7.91 0.15 -5.97
N MET A 142 -8.88 0.79 -5.30
CA MET A 142 -8.72 2.12 -4.72
C MET A 142 -7.47 2.23 -3.83
N GLY A 143 -7.17 1.18 -3.06
CA GLY A 143 -5.99 1.13 -2.21
C GLY A 143 -4.67 1.10 -2.97
N GLY A 144 -4.64 0.49 -4.16
CA GLY A 144 -3.49 0.53 -5.08
C GLY A 144 -3.18 1.97 -5.50
N ASN A 145 -4.19 2.71 -5.94
CA ASN A 145 -4.06 4.14 -6.24
C ASN A 145 -3.68 4.98 -5.02
N ALA A 146 -4.28 4.69 -3.85
CA ALA A 146 -3.91 5.39 -2.63
C ALA A 146 -2.44 5.16 -2.28
N ALA A 147 -1.93 3.93 -2.44
CA ALA A 147 -0.53 3.61 -2.25
C ALA A 147 0.37 4.37 -3.23
N LEU A 148 0.03 4.36 -4.54
CA LEU A 148 0.75 5.07 -5.58
C LEU A 148 0.83 6.59 -5.26
N GLY A 149 -0.30 7.23 -5.02
CA GLY A 149 -0.36 8.67 -4.74
C GLY A 149 0.44 9.04 -3.50
N ASN A 150 0.26 8.32 -2.39
CA ASN A 150 0.92 8.63 -1.13
C ASN A 150 2.43 8.33 -1.14
N ALA A 151 2.88 7.41 -2.00
CA ALA A 151 4.30 7.18 -2.23
C ALA A 151 4.99 8.38 -2.92
N PHE A 152 4.28 9.14 -3.75
CA PHE A 152 4.77 10.41 -4.30
C PHE A 152 4.66 11.57 -3.31
N MET A 153 3.63 11.57 -2.44
CA MET A 153 3.45 12.63 -1.44
C MET A 153 4.58 12.65 -0.40
N ARG A 154 5.06 11.47 0.01
CA ARG A 154 6.15 11.32 1.00
C ARG A 154 7.10 10.18 0.60
N PRO A 155 7.92 10.39 -0.45
CA PRO A 155 8.83 9.36 -0.95
C PRO A 155 9.88 8.91 0.07
N GLU A 156 10.17 9.76 1.06
CA GLU A 156 11.09 9.45 2.14
C GLU A 156 10.57 8.40 3.14
N ASN A 157 9.28 8.12 3.13
CA ASN A 157 8.69 7.15 4.07
C ASN A 157 8.87 5.70 3.60
N TYR A 158 8.99 5.46 2.29
CA TYR A 158 8.87 4.13 1.73
C TYR A 158 10.02 3.78 0.78
N ALA A 159 10.55 2.57 0.89
CA ALA A 159 11.52 2.05 -0.06
C ALA A 159 10.85 1.54 -1.35
N MET A 160 9.63 1.04 -1.24
CA MET A 160 8.89 0.48 -2.38
C MET A 160 7.39 0.71 -2.24
N CYS A 161 6.75 0.92 -3.38
CA CYS A 161 5.29 0.99 -3.54
C CYS A 161 4.82 -0.15 -4.46
N VAL A 162 3.73 -0.82 -4.07
CA VAL A 162 3.08 -1.83 -4.92
C VAL A 162 1.62 -1.46 -5.13
N ASP A 163 1.28 -1.15 -6.36
CA ASP A 163 -0.08 -0.86 -6.82
C ASP A 163 -0.64 -2.11 -7.51
N ILE A 164 -1.70 -2.71 -6.94
CA ILE A 164 -2.40 -3.84 -7.51
C ILE A 164 -3.76 -3.36 -8.02
N SER A 165 -3.99 -3.39 -9.32
CA SER A 165 -5.27 -3.01 -9.92
C SER A 165 -5.72 -1.57 -9.63
N GLY A 166 -4.83 -0.64 -9.34
CA GLY A 166 -5.16 0.77 -9.19
C GLY A 166 -5.37 1.41 -10.57
N GLY A 167 -6.43 2.16 -10.76
CA GLY A 167 -6.70 2.80 -12.06
C GLY A 167 -7.80 3.86 -11.96
N ILE A 168 -8.38 4.01 -10.76
CA ILE A 168 -9.41 5.01 -10.46
C ILE A 168 -9.00 5.75 -9.19
N GLY A 169 -8.79 7.03 -9.29
CA GLY A 169 -8.30 7.86 -8.22
C GLY A 169 -7.05 8.62 -8.66
N TYR A 170 -6.00 8.56 -7.89
CA TYR A 170 -4.73 9.19 -8.28
C TYR A 170 -4.23 8.67 -9.64
N THR A 171 -3.65 9.56 -10.44
CA THR A 171 -3.03 9.23 -11.73
C THR A 171 -1.84 10.15 -11.99
N LEU A 172 -0.86 9.63 -12.69
CA LEU A 172 0.26 10.40 -13.22
C LEU A 172 -0.08 11.18 -14.50
N ASP A 173 -1.26 10.92 -15.09
CA ASP A 173 -1.77 11.58 -16.28
C ASP A 173 -2.77 12.68 -15.86
N THR A 174 -2.26 13.91 -15.72
CA THR A 174 -3.06 15.09 -15.34
C THR A 174 -4.20 15.36 -16.32
N ASP A 175 -3.98 15.19 -17.64
CA ASP A 175 -5.01 15.46 -18.65
C ASP A 175 -6.16 14.44 -18.54
N ARG A 176 -5.84 13.16 -18.26
CA ARG A 176 -6.84 12.14 -17.98
C ARG A 176 -7.68 12.53 -16.77
N MET A 177 -7.03 12.99 -15.70
CA MET A 177 -7.73 13.39 -14.49
C MET A 177 -8.66 14.56 -14.71
N VAL A 178 -8.22 15.57 -15.44
CA VAL A 178 -9.06 16.73 -15.84
C VAL A 178 -10.27 16.26 -16.64
N LYS A 179 -10.06 15.33 -17.58
CA LYS A 179 -11.15 14.75 -18.38
C LYS A 179 -12.14 13.98 -17.51
N ASP A 180 -11.67 13.16 -16.58
CA ASP A 180 -12.51 12.39 -15.65
C ASP A 180 -13.33 13.33 -14.74
N LEU A 181 -12.70 14.35 -14.19
CA LEU A 181 -13.37 15.35 -13.33
C LEU A 181 -14.38 16.23 -14.08
N SER A 182 -14.23 16.38 -15.39
CA SER A 182 -15.16 17.15 -16.24
C SER A 182 -16.45 16.39 -16.55
N GLN A 183 -16.56 15.12 -16.15
CA GLN A 183 -17.71 14.28 -16.39
C GLN A 183 -18.39 13.90 -15.06
N PRO A 184 -19.71 13.67 -15.04
CA PRO A 184 -20.35 13.09 -13.86
C PRO A 184 -19.72 11.73 -13.52
N HIS A 185 -19.18 11.61 -12.31
CA HIS A 185 -18.59 10.37 -11.84
C HIS A 185 -19.63 9.58 -11.01
N HIS A 186 -19.65 8.25 -11.18
CA HIS A 186 -20.57 7.38 -10.44
C HIS A 186 -20.23 7.28 -8.95
N LEU A 187 -19.01 7.66 -8.56
CA LEU A 187 -18.57 7.73 -7.16
C LEU A 187 -18.65 9.19 -6.69
N PRO A 188 -19.61 9.55 -5.81
CA PRO A 188 -19.78 10.93 -5.38
C PRO A 188 -18.58 11.48 -4.61
N GLU A 189 -17.79 10.60 -3.98
CA GLU A 189 -16.55 10.95 -3.27
C GLU A 189 -15.45 11.45 -4.20
N TYR A 190 -15.46 11.06 -5.47
CA TYR A 190 -14.39 11.38 -6.43
C TYR A 190 -14.19 12.90 -6.57
N ASN A 191 -15.26 13.62 -6.88
CA ASN A 191 -15.17 15.08 -7.00
C ASN A 191 -14.92 15.78 -5.65
N SER A 192 -15.39 15.22 -4.54
CA SER A 192 -15.11 15.79 -3.21
C SER A 192 -13.64 15.60 -2.81
N CYS A 193 -13.00 14.54 -3.25
CA CYS A 193 -11.56 14.31 -3.02
C CYS A 193 -10.69 15.17 -3.92
N PHE A 194 -10.92 15.15 -5.22
CA PHE A 194 -10.01 15.72 -6.21
C PHE A 194 -10.40 17.12 -6.69
N GLY A 195 -11.63 17.54 -6.43
CA GLY A 195 -12.15 18.88 -6.76
C GLY A 195 -12.61 19.01 -8.22
N PRO A 196 -12.93 20.23 -8.63
CA PRO A 196 -13.36 20.49 -10.00
C PRO A 196 -12.16 20.45 -10.98
N ALA A 197 -12.42 20.04 -12.22
CA ALA A 197 -11.42 19.87 -13.28
C ALA A 197 -10.53 21.11 -13.49
N GLU A 198 -11.13 22.30 -13.38
CA GLU A 198 -10.44 23.59 -13.66
C GLU A 198 -9.34 23.90 -12.64
N THR A 199 -9.42 23.38 -11.44
CA THR A 199 -8.45 23.66 -10.36
C THR A 199 -7.55 22.46 -10.05
N PHE A 200 -7.73 21.34 -10.73
CA PHE A 200 -6.93 20.14 -10.48
C PHE A 200 -5.47 20.28 -10.93
N PRO A 201 -5.13 20.83 -12.14
CA PRO A 201 -3.75 20.91 -12.58
C PRO A 201 -2.88 21.72 -11.60
N GLY A 202 -1.79 21.11 -11.14
CA GLY A 202 -0.88 21.70 -10.15
C GLY A 202 -1.44 21.74 -8.72
N SER A 203 -2.59 21.13 -8.45
CA SER A 203 -3.13 21.00 -7.09
C SER A 203 -2.31 20.02 -6.24
N VAL A 204 -2.62 19.96 -4.95
CA VAL A 204 -2.00 19.00 -4.02
C VAL A 204 -2.28 17.53 -4.35
N ASN A 205 -3.28 17.26 -5.19
CA ASN A 205 -3.65 15.91 -5.63
C ASN A 205 -3.13 15.57 -7.04
N ASP A 206 -2.50 16.52 -7.74
CA ASP A 206 -1.91 16.29 -9.06
C ASP A 206 -0.55 15.60 -8.91
N ILE A 207 -0.58 14.28 -8.73
CA ILE A 207 0.65 13.50 -8.57
C ILE A 207 1.50 13.46 -9.85
N GLY A 208 0.93 13.74 -11.02
CA GLY A 208 1.68 13.90 -12.25
C GLY A 208 2.63 15.09 -12.17
N ALA A 209 2.12 16.26 -11.79
CA ALA A 209 2.92 17.46 -11.57
C ALA A 209 3.91 17.30 -10.40
N ILE A 210 3.48 16.62 -9.33
CA ILE A 210 4.35 16.32 -8.18
C ILE A 210 5.51 15.41 -8.60
N ALA A 211 5.25 14.34 -9.34
CA ALA A 211 6.28 13.42 -9.83
C ALA A 211 7.32 14.14 -10.72
N GLU A 212 6.86 14.96 -11.65
CA GLU A 212 7.75 15.80 -12.49
C GLU A 212 8.67 16.68 -11.64
N LYS A 213 8.10 17.34 -10.64
CA LYS A 213 8.86 18.18 -9.72
C LYS A 213 9.90 17.38 -8.95
N LEU A 214 9.51 16.24 -8.35
CA LEU A 214 10.41 15.38 -7.58
C LEU A 214 11.58 14.86 -8.43
N VAL A 215 11.31 14.42 -9.67
CA VAL A 215 12.34 13.98 -10.62
C VAL A 215 13.28 15.13 -10.96
N LYS A 216 12.76 16.32 -11.25
CA LYS A 216 13.56 17.52 -11.57
C LYS A 216 14.46 17.94 -10.39
N GLU A 217 13.97 17.79 -9.17
CA GLU A 217 14.71 18.10 -7.95
C GLU A 217 15.69 16.97 -7.53
N GLY A 218 15.69 15.84 -8.23
CA GLY A 218 16.56 14.70 -7.94
C GLY A 218 16.22 13.99 -6.62
N VAL A 219 14.95 14.03 -6.20
CA VAL A 219 14.50 13.36 -4.98
C VAL A 219 14.54 11.85 -5.18
N GLU A 220 15.04 11.13 -4.18
CA GLU A 220 15.04 9.65 -4.20
C GLU A 220 13.61 9.12 -4.04
N LEU A 221 13.09 8.52 -5.10
CA LEU A 221 11.75 7.95 -5.15
C LEU A 221 11.76 6.47 -4.68
N PRO A 222 10.62 5.94 -4.17
CA PRO A 222 10.45 4.51 -3.99
C PRO A 222 10.57 3.76 -5.33
N PHE A 223 10.91 2.47 -5.27
CA PHE A 223 10.73 1.61 -6.45
C PHE A 223 9.25 1.25 -6.59
N PHE A 224 8.68 1.47 -7.77
CA PHE A 224 7.27 1.18 -8.02
C PHE A 224 7.08 -0.18 -8.70
N THR A 225 6.13 -0.97 -8.21
CA THR A 225 5.63 -2.15 -8.92
C THR A 225 4.15 -1.95 -9.16
N VAL A 226 3.76 -1.96 -10.43
CA VAL A 226 2.37 -1.80 -10.86
C VAL A 226 1.91 -3.13 -11.44
N ILE A 227 0.78 -3.64 -10.96
CA ILE A 227 0.25 -4.97 -11.30
C ILE A 227 -1.20 -4.79 -11.79
N CYS A 228 -1.52 -5.32 -12.96
CA CYS A 228 -2.87 -5.24 -13.50
C CYS A 228 -3.26 -6.56 -14.17
N GLY A 229 -4.50 -6.99 -13.97
CA GLY A 229 -5.05 -8.17 -14.64
C GLY A 229 -5.21 -7.95 -16.14
N SER A 230 -4.93 -8.98 -16.94
CA SER A 230 -5.05 -8.86 -18.41
C SER A 230 -6.50 -8.66 -18.90
N LYS A 231 -7.50 -8.98 -18.07
CA LYS A 231 -8.92 -8.83 -18.35
C LYS A 231 -9.58 -7.63 -17.66
N GLU A 232 -8.82 -6.85 -16.88
CA GLU A 232 -9.39 -5.74 -16.12
C GLU A 232 -9.87 -4.59 -17.01
N PHE A 233 -11.04 -4.05 -16.68
CA PHE A 233 -11.63 -2.90 -17.37
C PHE A 233 -10.81 -1.60 -17.19
N ILE A 234 -10.01 -1.52 -16.12
CA ILE A 234 -9.15 -0.36 -15.81
C ILE A 234 -7.78 -0.42 -16.49
N ARG A 235 -7.44 -1.51 -17.18
CA ARG A 235 -6.09 -1.78 -17.71
C ARG A 235 -5.51 -0.61 -18.51
N GLN A 236 -6.29 0.01 -19.38
CA GLN A 236 -5.80 1.15 -20.19
C GLN A 236 -5.39 2.35 -19.33
N ARG A 237 -6.06 2.54 -18.18
CA ARG A 237 -5.72 3.60 -17.22
C ARG A 237 -4.39 3.30 -16.53
N VAL A 238 -4.24 2.07 -16.05
CA VAL A 238 -3.00 1.59 -15.44
C VAL A 238 -1.82 1.70 -16.40
N GLU A 239 -2.00 1.28 -17.65
CA GLU A 239 -0.97 1.42 -18.70
C GLU A 239 -0.64 2.89 -19.02
N GLY A 240 -1.59 3.82 -18.83
CA GLY A 240 -1.34 5.25 -18.89
C GLY A 240 -0.37 5.71 -17.82
N ASP A 241 -0.58 5.30 -16.59
CA ASP A 241 0.31 5.62 -15.48
C ASP A 241 1.70 4.98 -15.64
N VAL A 242 1.76 3.74 -16.13
CA VAL A 242 3.04 3.06 -16.45
C VAL A 242 3.83 3.82 -17.51
N ARG A 243 3.20 4.23 -18.62
CA ARG A 243 3.87 5.07 -19.64
C ARG A 243 4.41 6.36 -19.05
N ARG A 244 3.67 6.97 -18.13
CA ARG A 244 4.12 8.19 -17.48
C ARG A 244 5.33 7.97 -16.57
N LEU A 245 5.38 6.84 -15.85
CA LEU A 245 6.58 6.43 -15.11
C LEU A 245 7.78 6.25 -16.05
N GLU A 246 7.58 5.62 -17.21
CA GLU A 246 8.62 5.43 -18.23
C GLU A 246 9.14 6.78 -18.76
N GLU A 247 8.24 7.68 -19.15
CA GLU A 247 8.57 9.02 -19.67
C GLU A 247 9.38 9.86 -18.67
N LEU A 248 9.06 9.74 -17.38
CA LEU A 248 9.74 10.44 -16.30
C LEU A 248 11.04 9.75 -15.87
N GLY A 249 11.36 8.56 -16.41
CA GLY A 249 12.52 7.78 -16.01
C GLY A 249 12.47 7.28 -14.58
N ILE A 250 11.27 7.13 -14.01
CA ILE A 250 11.07 6.66 -12.63
C ILE A 250 11.27 5.16 -12.57
N PRO A 251 12.11 4.62 -11.65
CA PRO A 251 12.35 3.19 -11.54
C PRO A 251 11.08 2.43 -11.20
N HIS A 252 10.66 1.53 -12.07
CA HIS A 252 9.44 0.75 -11.87
C HIS A 252 9.48 -0.62 -12.56
N LYS A 253 8.50 -1.46 -12.21
CA LYS A 253 8.19 -2.73 -12.88
C LYS A 253 6.70 -2.79 -13.17
N TYR A 254 6.32 -3.09 -14.40
CA TYR A 254 4.93 -3.39 -14.76
C TYR A 254 4.74 -4.89 -14.93
N ILE A 255 3.68 -5.45 -14.35
CA ILE A 255 3.34 -6.85 -14.41
C ILE A 255 1.90 -7.01 -14.89
N ILE A 256 1.71 -7.72 -16.00
CA ILE A 256 0.39 -8.14 -16.46
C ILE A 256 0.08 -9.49 -15.82
N ALA A 257 -0.95 -9.52 -14.99
CA ALA A 257 -1.46 -10.74 -14.37
C ALA A 257 -2.38 -11.47 -15.36
N GLU A 258 -1.83 -12.43 -16.08
CA GLU A 258 -2.56 -13.12 -17.14
C GLU A 258 -3.76 -13.91 -16.63
N GLY A 259 -4.90 -13.72 -17.27
CA GLY A 259 -6.15 -14.40 -16.98
C GLY A 259 -6.99 -13.79 -15.85
N TYR A 260 -6.46 -12.81 -15.12
CA TYR A 260 -7.14 -12.19 -14.00
C TYR A 260 -8.02 -10.99 -14.42
N ASP A 261 -9.09 -10.83 -13.68
CA ASP A 261 -10.02 -9.70 -13.74
C ASP A 261 -9.96 -8.92 -12.40
N HIS A 262 -10.74 -7.85 -12.28
CA HIS A 262 -10.77 -6.96 -11.11
C HIS A 262 -11.55 -7.61 -9.95
N ASN A 263 -10.93 -8.51 -9.21
CA ASN A 263 -11.58 -9.28 -8.14
C ASN A 263 -10.59 -9.79 -7.08
N PHE A 264 -11.13 -10.38 -6.01
CA PHE A 264 -10.32 -10.91 -4.91
C PHE A 264 -9.44 -12.11 -5.27
N ASP A 265 -9.75 -12.89 -6.31
CA ASP A 265 -8.85 -13.98 -6.75
C ASP A 265 -7.51 -13.41 -7.20
N MET A 266 -7.53 -12.28 -7.92
CA MET A 266 -6.33 -11.56 -8.29
C MET A 266 -5.64 -10.96 -7.06
N TRP A 267 -6.38 -10.24 -6.23
CA TRP A 267 -5.80 -9.51 -5.10
C TRP A 267 -5.21 -10.46 -4.06
N GLU A 268 -5.81 -11.63 -3.82
CA GLU A 268 -5.28 -12.68 -2.97
C GLU A 268 -3.94 -13.20 -3.49
N ASP A 269 -3.91 -13.66 -4.74
CA ASP A 269 -2.71 -14.22 -5.35
C ASP A 269 -1.56 -13.20 -5.42
N TRP A 270 -1.88 -11.95 -5.78
CA TRP A 270 -0.84 -10.93 -5.91
C TRP A 270 -0.45 -10.31 -4.56
N THR A 271 -1.29 -10.35 -3.55
CA THR A 271 -0.87 -10.07 -2.16
C THR A 271 0.17 -11.09 -1.72
N ARG A 272 -0.10 -12.38 -1.95
CA ARG A 272 0.86 -13.44 -1.65
C ARG A 272 2.20 -13.23 -2.38
N LYS A 273 2.16 -13.08 -3.70
CA LYS A 273 3.37 -12.86 -4.52
C LYS A 273 4.11 -11.59 -4.13
N THR A 274 3.41 -10.54 -3.75
CA THR A 274 4.03 -9.30 -3.28
C THR A 274 4.86 -9.54 -2.03
N LEU A 275 4.31 -10.23 -1.04
CA LEU A 275 5.03 -10.53 0.20
C LEU A 275 6.11 -11.59 0.01
N ASP A 276 5.86 -12.61 -0.82
CA ASP A 276 6.80 -13.72 -1.01
C ASP A 276 7.98 -13.38 -1.95
N GLU A 277 7.76 -12.54 -2.99
CA GLU A 277 8.70 -12.46 -4.11
C GLU A 277 9.06 -11.02 -4.50
N ILE A 278 8.19 -10.03 -4.27
CA ILE A 278 8.37 -8.67 -4.81
C ILE A 278 9.04 -7.75 -3.80
N LEU A 279 8.50 -7.68 -2.57
CA LEU A 279 9.08 -6.83 -1.54
C LEU A 279 10.43 -7.38 -1.06
N PRO A 280 11.44 -6.50 -0.86
CA PRO A 280 12.77 -6.91 -0.39
C PRO A 280 12.76 -7.20 1.12
N LEU A 281 11.96 -8.19 1.53
CA LEU A 281 11.78 -8.54 2.92
C LEU A 281 12.98 -9.32 3.46
N LYS A 282 13.46 -8.91 4.65
CA LYS A 282 14.57 -9.57 5.37
C LYS A 282 14.15 -10.90 6.01
N ARG A 283 12.83 -11.12 6.16
CA ARG A 283 12.19 -12.32 6.71
C ARG A 283 12.70 -12.74 8.08
N LYS A 284 13.05 -11.77 8.89
CA LYS A 284 13.52 -11.94 10.27
C LYS A 284 13.22 -10.70 11.08
N PRO A 285 13.11 -10.82 12.41
CA PRO A 285 13.10 -9.66 13.30
C PRO A 285 14.41 -8.88 13.17
N LEU A 286 14.30 -7.57 13.30
CA LEU A 286 15.42 -6.64 13.36
C LEU A 286 15.70 -6.35 14.82
N TYR A 287 16.95 -6.21 15.20
CA TYR A 287 17.38 -5.84 16.55
C TYR A 287 18.32 -4.65 16.45
N GLU A 288 17.91 -3.53 17.04
CA GLU A 288 18.65 -2.27 17.08
C GLU A 288 19.26 -2.02 18.45
#